data_6cd72c3c992be02e7ffd5d2a59aa9b06
#
_entry.id   6cd72c3c992be02e7ffd5d2a59aa9b06
#
_cell.length_a   1.000
_cell.length_b   1.000
_cell.length_c   1.000
_cell.angle_alpha   90.00
_cell.angle_beta   90.00
_cell.angle_gamma   90.00
#
_symmetry.space_group_name_H-M   'P 1'
#
loop_
_entity.id
_entity.type
_entity.pdbx_description
1 polymer ?
#
loop_
_entity_poly.entity_id
_entity_poly.type
_entity_poly.pdbx_seq_one_letter_code
_entity_poly.pdbx_strand_id
1 'polypeptide(L)'
;MSDTTNKTDGGKKAKKGKKNKEPQATLFTPMTLRGLTVRNRIWMPPMDTYSATARDGKPTTFHYQHYVSRAMGGFGMIVAEATAVSPEGRISPCDVGLWNDDQVEAWRWIVDGVKAAGAVAAVQLNHSGRKGSTGCFGVGYADQSVPVEEGGWQTVAPSPIAYGHYAMPRELSVEEIHGIVNQFRDAAGRAVAAGFQAIELHAAHGYLISQFLDPLSNERTDEYGGDLAGRMRLLVEIADAVRSVIPEDMPLLTRISATDWAAGGWDLDQTIEVSKVLKEHGVDLMDVSTGGMVPNVTV
;
A
#
# COMPACT_ATOMS: atom_id res chain seq x y z
N MET A 1 -39.34 -80.75 -30.75
CA MET A 1 -37.88 -80.60 -30.57
C MET A 1 -37.63 -79.11 -30.60
N SER A 2 -37.37 -78.58 -29.46
CA SER A 2 -37.23 -77.16 -29.13
C SER A 2 -35.83 -76.66 -29.38
N ASP A 3 -35.75 -75.52 -29.99
CA ASP A 3 -34.50 -74.76 -29.99
C ASP A 3 -34.76 -73.34 -29.49
N THR A 4 -34.12 -73.06 -28.36
CA THR A 4 -34.21 -71.80 -27.61
C THR A 4 -32.95 -70.97 -27.87
N THR A 5 -33.09 -69.92 -28.63
CA THR A 5 -31.98 -68.94 -28.81
C THR A 5 -32.13 -67.80 -27.86
N ASN A 6 -31.12 -67.70 -26.96
CA ASN A 6 -30.96 -66.68 -25.94
C ASN A 6 -30.36 -65.41 -26.57
N LYS A 7 -31.10 -64.30 -26.60
CA LYS A 7 -30.55 -62.99 -27.03
C LYS A 7 -30.05 -62.21 -25.78
N THR A 8 -28.77 -62.05 -25.69
CA THR A 8 -28.14 -61.16 -24.73
C THR A 8 -28.25 -59.71 -25.19
N ASP A 9 -28.96 -58.91 -24.41
CA ASP A 9 -29.14 -57.48 -24.62
C ASP A 9 -27.91 -56.73 -24.12
N GLY A 10 -27.13 -56.17 -25.06
CA GLY A 10 -25.90 -55.41 -24.78
C GLY A 10 -26.20 -53.93 -24.53
N GLY A 11 -26.50 -53.57 -23.26
CA GLY A 11 -26.72 -52.21 -22.85
C GLY A 11 -25.49 -51.31 -23.07
N LYS A 12 -25.49 -50.47 -24.09
CA LYS A 12 -24.51 -49.39 -24.30
C LYS A 12 -24.68 -48.31 -23.24
N LYS A 13 -23.82 -48.32 -22.22
CA LYS A 13 -23.68 -47.18 -21.28
C LYS A 13 -23.13 -45.97 -22.07
N ALA A 14 -23.98 -44.97 -22.28
CA ALA A 14 -23.59 -43.67 -22.81
C ALA A 14 -22.57 -43.03 -21.87
N LYS A 15 -21.32 -42.83 -22.29
CA LYS A 15 -20.33 -42.02 -21.62
C LYS A 15 -20.82 -40.57 -21.61
N LYS A 16 -21.21 -40.08 -20.44
CA LYS A 16 -21.44 -38.63 -20.20
C LYS A 16 -20.11 -37.93 -20.52
N GLY A 17 -20.08 -37.21 -21.64
CA GLY A 17 -18.95 -36.36 -22.00
C GLY A 17 -18.74 -35.32 -20.91
N LYS A 18 -17.57 -35.28 -20.30
CA LYS A 18 -17.11 -34.16 -19.50
C LYS A 18 -17.12 -32.95 -20.42
N LYS A 19 -18.08 -32.02 -20.23
CA LYS A 19 -17.99 -30.70 -20.83
C LYS A 19 -16.70 -30.08 -20.31
N ASN A 20 -15.70 -29.96 -21.15
CA ASN A 20 -14.54 -29.11 -20.87
C ASN A 20 -15.09 -27.70 -20.65
N LYS A 21 -15.11 -27.24 -19.41
CA LYS A 21 -15.33 -25.82 -19.14
C LYS A 21 -14.13 -25.10 -19.75
N GLU A 22 -14.36 -24.27 -20.75
CA GLU A 22 -13.35 -23.33 -21.21
C GLU A 22 -12.76 -22.61 -19.99
N PRO A 23 -11.45 -22.40 -19.92
CA PRO A 23 -10.84 -21.68 -18.83
C PRO A 23 -11.43 -20.26 -18.81
N GLN A 24 -12.24 -19.97 -17.80
CA GLN A 24 -12.82 -18.64 -17.63
C GLN A 24 -11.69 -17.65 -17.39
N ALA A 25 -11.61 -16.61 -18.23
CA ALA A 25 -10.62 -15.54 -18.04
C ALA A 25 -10.87 -14.83 -16.72
N THR A 26 -10.08 -15.15 -15.68
CA THR A 26 -10.30 -14.66 -14.32
C THR A 26 -9.96 -13.17 -14.15
N LEU A 27 -9.08 -12.62 -15.01
CA LEU A 27 -8.61 -11.23 -14.95
C LEU A 27 -9.76 -10.21 -15.03
N PHE A 28 -10.80 -10.50 -15.81
CA PHE A 28 -11.96 -9.61 -16.02
C PHE A 28 -13.17 -9.98 -15.16
N THR A 29 -13.03 -10.94 -14.23
CA THR A 29 -14.11 -11.28 -13.32
C THR A 29 -14.09 -10.36 -12.09
N PRO A 30 -15.27 -9.98 -11.55
CA PRO A 30 -15.33 -9.22 -10.30
C PRO A 30 -14.62 -9.93 -9.14
N MET A 31 -14.16 -9.16 -8.18
CA MET A 31 -13.59 -9.62 -6.94
C MET A 31 -14.22 -8.84 -5.78
N THR A 32 -14.62 -9.55 -4.73
CA THR A 32 -15.18 -8.93 -3.53
C THR A 32 -14.17 -9.02 -2.39
N LEU A 33 -13.90 -7.87 -1.77
CA LEU A 33 -13.12 -7.73 -0.55
C LEU A 33 -14.04 -7.11 0.51
N ARG A 34 -14.30 -7.80 1.61
CA ARG A 34 -15.32 -7.40 2.61
C ARG A 34 -16.64 -7.03 1.92
N GLY A 35 -17.17 -5.83 2.13
CA GLY A 35 -18.38 -5.33 1.47
C GLY A 35 -18.19 -4.70 0.09
N LEU A 36 -16.94 -4.58 -0.38
CA LEU A 36 -16.61 -3.87 -1.62
C LEU A 36 -16.42 -4.83 -2.80
N THR A 37 -17.19 -4.66 -3.88
CA THR A 37 -17.01 -5.41 -5.13
C THR A 37 -16.27 -4.57 -6.16
N VAL A 38 -15.11 -5.06 -6.59
CA VAL A 38 -14.28 -4.47 -7.65
C VAL A 38 -14.61 -5.16 -8.98
N ARG A 39 -14.87 -4.38 -10.04
CA ARG A 39 -15.39 -4.89 -11.33
C ARG A 39 -14.47 -5.86 -12.08
N ASN A 40 -13.16 -5.83 -11.80
CA ASN A 40 -12.17 -6.74 -12.39
C ASN A 40 -10.93 -6.79 -11.48
N ARG A 41 -9.91 -7.57 -11.88
CA ARG A 41 -8.66 -7.79 -11.12
C ARG A 41 -7.47 -7.00 -11.67
N ILE A 42 -7.71 -6.00 -12.52
CA ILE A 42 -6.70 -5.09 -13.04
C ILE A 42 -6.80 -3.79 -12.25
N TRP A 43 -5.83 -3.52 -11.42
CA TRP A 43 -5.78 -2.37 -10.53
C TRP A 43 -4.58 -1.50 -10.86
N MET A 44 -4.74 -0.20 -10.71
CA MET A 44 -3.65 0.74 -10.82
C MET A 44 -2.96 0.83 -9.45
N PRO A 45 -1.66 0.43 -9.34
CA PRO A 45 -0.93 0.57 -8.09
C PRO A 45 -0.61 2.04 -7.79
N PRO A 46 -0.31 2.39 -6.54
CA PRO A 46 0.12 3.75 -6.20
C PRO A 46 1.49 4.06 -6.81
N MET A 47 1.60 5.23 -7.45
CA MET A 47 2.81 5.71 -8.12
C MET A 47 2.93 7.22 -7.91
N ASP A 48 3.99 7.67 -7.24
CA ASP A 48 4.20 9.07 -6.92
C ASP A 48 4.36 9.92 -8.17
N THR A 49 3.62 11.01 -8.22
CA THR A 49 3.62 11.93 -9.36
C THR A 49 4.35 13.24 -9.07
N TYR A 50 4.60 13.56 -7.79
CA TYR A 50 5.25 14.80 -7.35
C TYR A 50 4.56 16.07 -7.92
N SER A 51 3.22 16.03 -8.02
CA SER A 51 2.44 17.02 -8.77
C SER A 51 1.60 17.95 -7.89
N ALA A 52 1.78 17.92 -6.55
CA ALA A 52 1.22 18.91 -5.63
C ALA A 52 2.10 20.18 -5.62
N THR A 53 2.09 20.91 -6.74
CA THR A 53 3.03 22.02 -7.05
C THR A 53 2.91 23.21 -6.09
N ALA A 54 1.78 23.38 -5.41
CA ALA A 54 1.60 24.40 -4.36
C ALA A 54 2.31 24.02 -3.04
N ARG A 55 2.83 22.80 -2.92
CA ARG A 55 3.54 22.26 -1.75
C ARG A 55 2.71 22.24 -0.47
N ASP A 56 1.38 22.26 -0.59
CA ASP A 56 0.39 22.24 0.51
C ASP A 56 -0.25 20.86 0.72
N GLY A 57 0.22 19.85 -0.02
CA GLY A 57 -0.28 18.49 0.02
C GLY A 57 -1.64 18.29 -0.66
N LYS A 58 -2.19 19.31 -1.33
CA LYS A 58 -3.47 19.18 -2.03
C LYS A 58 -3.27 18.61 -3.42
N PRO A 59 -4.08 17.61 -3.83
CA PRO A 59 -4.06 17.14 -5.20
C PRO A 59 -4.57 18.22 -6.16
N THR A 60 -4.08 18.15 -7.39
CA THR A 60 -4.33 19.16 -8.45
C THR A 60 -5.17 18.58 -9.58
N THR A 61 -5.45 19.40 -10.60
CA THR A 61 -6.09 18.94 -11.85
C THR A 61 -5.28 17.86 -12.57
N PHE A 62 -3.94 17.83 -12.36
CA PHE A 62 -3.12 16.73 -12.86
C PHE A 62 -3.56 15.40 -12.28
N HIS A 63 -3.73 15.31 -10.95
CA HIS A 63 -4.17 14.09 -10.27
C HIS A 63 -5.56 13.65 -10.72
N TYR A 64 -6.49 14.60 -10.90
CA TYR A 64 -7.81 14.29 -11.45
C TYR A 64 -7.70 13.63 -12.83
N GLN A 65 -7.00 14.26 -13.77
CA GLN A 65 -6.82 13.71 -15.11
C GLN A 65 -6.10 12.36 -15.06
N HIS A 66 -5.06 12.25 -14.23
CA HIS A 66 -4.27 11.03 -14.08
C HIS A 66 -5.11 9.85 -13.62
N TYR A 67 -5.88 9.99 -12.54
CA TYR A 67 -6.66 8.90 -11.98
C TYR A 67 -7.95 8.62 -12.75
N VAL A 68 -8.69 9.66 -13.10
CA VAL A 68 -9.98 9.48 -13.80
C VAL A 68 -9.80 8.89 -15.19
N SER A 69 -8.77 9.28 -15.94
CA SER A 69 -8.51 8.69 -17.27
C SER A 69 -8.22 7.19 -17.20
N ARG A 70 -7.52 6.71 -16.15
CA ARG A 70 -7.26 5.27 -15.92
C ARG A 70 -8.52 4.54 -15.50
N ALA A 71 -9.33 5.15 -14.65
CA ALA A 71 -10.65 4.61 -14.30
C ALA A 71 -11.55 4.46 -15.54
N MET A 72 -11.62 5.46 -16.42
CA MET A 72 -12.31 5.39 -17.70
C MET A 72 -11.70 4.34 -18.63
N GLY A 73 -10.38 4.11 -18.56
CA GLY A 73 -9.66 3.08 -19.31
C GLY A 73 -9.96 1.65 -18.87
N GLY A 74 -10.71 1.46 -17.77
CA GLY A 74 -11.24 0.15 -17.38
C GLY A 74 -10.60 -0.48 -16.14
N PHE A 75 -9.64 0.17 -15.45
CA PHE A 75 -9.12 -0.34 -14.18
C PHE A 75 -10.25 -0.57 -13.17
N GLY A 76 -10.20 -1.68 -12.44
CA GLY A 76 -11.18 -2.01 -11.39
C GLY A 76 -11.02 -1.16 -10.14
N MET A 77 -9.79 -0.89 -9.76
CA MET A 77 -9.43 -0.04 -8.63
C MET A 77 -8.30 0.91 -9.04
N ILE A 78 -8.35 2.13 -8.55
CA ILE A 78 -7.28 3.11 -8.62
C ILE A 78 -6.78 3.33 -7.20
N VAL A 79 -5.55 2.97 -6.92
CA VAL A 79 -4.88 3.33 -5.65
C VAL A 79 -4.12 4.63 -5.90
N ALA A 80 -4.54 5.69 -5.23
CA ALA A 80 -3.86 6.98 -5.29
C ALA A 80 -2.46 6.86 -4.68
N GLU A 81 -1.54 7.67 -5.19
CA GLU A 81 -0.12 7.68 -4.81
C GLU A 81 0.11 7.80 -3.30
N ALA A 82 1.37 7.57 -2.87
CA ALA A 82 1.76 7.69 -1.48
C ALA A 82 1.32 9.06 -0.92
N THR A 83 0.31 9.02 -0.07
CA THR A 83 -0.36 10.18 0.50
C THR A 83 0.10 10.34 1.94
N ALA A 84 0.83 11.41 2.21
CA ALA A 84 1.49 11.62 3.49
C ALA A 84 0.49 11.82 4.63
N VAL A 85 0.76 11.18 5.78
CA VAL A 85 -0.07 11.29 7.00
C VAL A 85 0.33 12.49 7.87
N SER A 86 1.47 13.12 7.56
CA SER A 86 1.98 14.34 8.20
C SER A 86 2.82 15.16 7.22
N PRO A 87 3.07 16.45 7.47
CA PRO A 87 3.92 17.27 6.60
C PRO A 87 5.34 16.71 6.43
N GLU A 88 5.95 16.23 7.51
CA GLU A 88 7.29 15.63 7.51
C GLU A 88 7.29 14.19 6.97
N GLY A 89 6.13 13.55 6.89
CA GLY A 89 5.95 12.23 6.29
C GLY A 89 6.02 12.21 4.76
N ARG A 90 6.08 13.36 4.09
CA ARG A 90 6.23 13.46 2.64
C ARG A 90 7.60 12.96 2.17
N ILE A 91 7.66 12.42 0.97
CA ILE A 91 8.92 12.11 0.29
C ILE A 91 9.56 13.43 -0.18
N SER A 92 8.75 14.27 -0.85
CA SER A 92 9.14 15.58 -1.35
C SER A 92 8.13 16.67 -0.97
N PRO A 93 8.46 17.96 -1.10
CA PRO A 93 7.49 19.04 -0.90
C PRO A 93 6.28 18.96 -1.84
N CYS A 94 6.42 18.26 -2.97
CA CYS A 94 5.41 18.16 -4.02
C CYS A 94 4.49 16.94 -3.88
N ASP A 95 4.51 16.25 -2.75
CA ASP A 95 3.65 15.12 -2.48
C ASP A 95 2.26 15.57 -1.98
N VAL A 96 1.28 14.73 -2.24
CA VAL A 96 -0.06 14.86 -1.68
C VAL A 96 -0.13 14.37 -0.23
N GLY A 97 -1.17 14.76 0.50
CA GLY A 97 -1.36 14.37 1.88
C GLY A 97 -2.81 14.31 2.31
N LEU A 98 -2.99 13.80 3.53
CA LEU A 98 -4.26 13.74 4.28
C LEU A 98 -4.05 14.08 5.77
N TRP A 99 -3.18 15.04 6.07
CA TRP A 99 -2.88 15.45 7.45
C TRP A 99 -3.75 16.61 7.97
N ASN A 100 -4.57 17.23 7.11
CA ASN A 100 -5.53 18.26 7.51
C ASN A 100 -6.84 18.17 6.70
N ASP A 101 -7.86 18.90 7.14
CA ASP A 101 -9.20 18.81 6.57
C ASP A 101 -9.35 19.53 5.23
N ASP A 102 -8.52 20.54 4.92
CA ASP A 102 -8.48 21.19 3.62
C ASP A 102 -8.14 20.20 2.49
N GLN A 103 -7.32 19.19 2.82
CA GLN A 103 -6.95 18.14 1.87
C GLN A 103 -8.10 17.16 1.61
N VAL A 104 -9.01 16.96 2.58
CA VAL A 104 -10.22 16.15 2.41
C VAL A 104 -11.08 16.74 1.27
N GLU A 105 -11.37 18.03 1.31
CA GLU A 105 -12.14 18.68 0.25
C GLU A 105 -11.43 18.67 -1.09
N ALA A 106 -10.09 18.81 -1.07
CA ALA A 106 -9.28 18.76 -2.29
C ALA A 106 -9.26 17.35 -2.94
N TRP A 107 -9.42 16.28 -2.18
CA TRP A 107 -9.52 14.91 -2.71
C TRP A 107 -10.93 14.54 -3.20
N ARG A 108 -12.00 15.08 -2.59
CA ARG A 108 -13.39 14.65 -2.81
C ARG A 108 -13.78 14.59 -4.28
N TRP A 109 -13.52 15.64 -5.05
CA TRP A 109 -13.90 15.70 -6.47
C TRP A 109 -13.15 14.70 -7.35
N ILE A 110 -11.90 14.33 -6.97
CA ILE A 110 -11.11 13.30 -7.65
C ILE A 110 -11.71 11.92 -7.38
N VAL A 111 -11.99 11.65 -6.10
CA VAL A 111 -12.63 10.40 -5.66
C VAL A 111 -13.98 10.21 -6.37
N ASP A 112 -14.80 11.26 -6.42
CA ASP A 112 -16.09 11.22 -7.11
C ASP A 112 -15.92 10.97 -8.62
N GLY A 113 -14.92 11.57 -9.26
CA GLY A 113 -14.59 11.32 -10.66
C GLY A 113 -14.17 9.88 -10.94
N VAL A 114 -13.35 9.28 -10.09
CA VAL A 114 -12.92 7.87 -10.19
C VAL A 114 -14.12 6.93 -10.03
N LYS A 115 -14.97 7.18 -9.03
CA LYS A 115 -16.19 6.40 -8.76
C LYS A 115 -17.19 6.52 -9.91
N ALA A 116 -17.40 7.73 -10.44
CA ALA A 116 -18.28 7.96 -11.58
C ALA A 116 -17.82 7.23 -12.86
N ALA A 117 -16.50 7.02 -13.02
CA ALA A 117 -15.92 6.21 -14.08
C ALA A 117 -16.01 4.69 -13.81
N GLY A 118 -16.62 4.27 -12.68
CA GLY A 118 -16.90 2.87 -12.34
C GLY A 118 -15.70 2.12 -11.75
N ALA A 119 -14.65 2.80 -11.32
CA ALA A 119 -13.55 2.20 -10.57
C ALA A 119 -13.72 2.45 -9.06
N VAL A 120 -13.15 1.57 -8.25
CA VAL A 120 -12.98 1.80 -6.81
C VAL A 120 -11.89 2.83 -6.60
N ALA A 121 -12.14 3.84 -5.78
CA ALA A 121 -11.15 4.82 -5.35
C ALA A 121 -10.51 4.36 -4.04
N ALA A 122 -9.21 4.07 -4.07
CA ALA A 122 -8.39 3.72 -2.91
C ALA A 122 -7.25 4.74 -2.74
N VAL A 123 -6.67 4.81 -1.55
CA VAL A 123 -5.54 5.68 -1.24
C VAL A 123 -4.47 4.92 -0.47
N GLN A 124 -3.20 5.14 -0.82
CA GLN A 124 -2.07 4.64 -0.04
C GLN A 124 -1.65 5.69 0.99
N LEU A 125 -1.71 5.35 2.28
CA LEU A 125 -1.21 6.17 3.37
C LEU A 125 0.27 5.88 3.60
N ASN A 126 1.08 6.95 3.71
CA ASN A 126 2.53 6.85 3.76
C ASN A 126 3.17 7.79 4.78
N HIS A 127 4.32 7.39 5.29
CA HIS A 127 5.33 8.22 5.93
C HIS A 127 6.71 7.83 5.39
N SER A 128 7.40 8.76 4.78
CA SER A 128 8.66 8.49 4.06
C SER A 128 9.84 8.07 4.95
N GLY A 129 9.79 8.44 6.23
CA GLY A 129 10.91 8.16 7.15
C GLY A 129 12.21 8.80 6.66
N ARG A 130 13.32 8.04 6.73
CA ARG A 130 14.67 8.49 6.33
C ARG A 130 14.84 8.81 4.84
N LYS A 131 13.85 8.46 4.00
CA LYS A 131 13.84 8.76 2.56
C LYS A 131 13.01 9.99 2.22
N GLY A 132 12.62 10.78 3.20
CA GLY A 132 11.93 12.05 3.03
C GLY A 132 12.86 13.22 2.73
N SER A 133 12.27 14.41 2.61
CA SER A 133 13.00 15.66 2.34
C SER A 133 13.79 15.65 1.03
N THR A 134 13.24 15.01 -0.03
CA THR A 134 13.85 14.99 -1.36
C THR A 134 13.38 16.17 -2.22
N GLY A 135 14.04 16.39 -3.37
CA GLY A 135 13.56 17.33 -4.37
C GLY A 135 12.29 16.84 -5.06
N CYS A 136 11.47 17.76 -5.56
CA CYS A 136 10.39 17.42 -6.49
C CYS A 136 10.98 16.85 -7.78
N PHE A 137 10.25 15.95 -8.45
CA PHE A 137 10.72 15.26 -9.64
C PHE A 137 11.24 16.25 -10.70
N GLY A 138 12.47 16.00 -11.18
CA GLY A 138 13.12 16.82 -12.20
C GLY A 138 13.78 18.11 -11.68
N VAL A 139 13.76 18.37 -10.37
CA VAL A 139 14.36 19.56 -9.76
C VAL A 139 15.35 19.11 -8.70
N GLY A 140 16.65 19.10 -8.96
CA GLY A 140 17.75 18.86 -8.02
C GLY A 140 17.52 17.77 -6.95
N TYR A 141 18.50 17.36 -6.22
CA TYR A 141 18.35 16.47 -5.05
C TYR A 141 17.61 15.14 -5.31
N ALA A 142 17.83 14.51 -6.47
CA ALA A 142 17.15 13.26 -6.83
C ALA A 142 17.54 12.08 -5.92
N ASP A 143 18.81 12.04 -5.44
CA ASP A 143 19.37 10.94 -4.65
C ASP A 143 19.95 11.40 -3.32
N GLN A 144 19.46 12.51 -2.79
CA GLN A 144 19.90 13.09 -1.52
C GLN A 144 18.81 13.95 -0.89
N SER A 145 18.93 14.26 0.40
CA SER A 145 18.00 15.15 1.08
C SER A 145 18.23 16.61 0.68
N VAL A 146 17.13 17.36 0.56
CA VAL A 146 17.17 18.84 0.48
C VAL A 146 17.62 19.36 1.84
N PRO A 147 18.62 20.27 1.89
CA PRO A 147 19.05 20.92 3.12
C PRO A 147 17.90 21.69 3.79
N VAL A 148 17.90 21.74 5.12
CA VAL A 148 16.85 22.44 5.89
C VAL A 148 16.77 23.93 5.52
N GLU A 149 17.93 24.56 5.33
CA GLU A 149 18.06 25.96 4.88
C GLU A 149 17.53 26.23 3.47
N GLU A 150 17.35 25.19 2.65
CA GLU A 150 16.77 25.25 1.31
C GLU A 150 15.31 24.78 1.27
N GLY A 151 14.68 24.60 2.44
CA GLY A 151 13.28 24.23 2.57
C GLY A 151 13.03 22.72 2.72
N GLY A 152 14.08 21.94 2.97
CA GLY A 152 13.98 20.56 3.43
C GLY A 152 13.60 20.49 4.93
N TRP A 153 13.58 19.28 5.46
CA TRP A 153 13.29 19.04 6.89
C TRP A 153 14.14 17.91 7.47
N GLN A 154 14.27 17.88 8.78
CA GLN A 154 14.90 16.78 9.49
C GLN A 154 14.03 15.54 9.40
N THR A 155 14.55 14.51 8.74
CA THR A 155 13.86 13.21 8.63
C THR A 155 13.98 12.40 9.91
N VAL A 156 13.09 11.41 10.07
CA VAL A 156 13.03 10.50 11.22
C VAL A 156 13.08 9.04 10.76
N ALA A 157 13.54 8.16 11.66
CA ALA A 157 13.66 6.73 11.39
C ALA A 157 13.61 5.92 12.70
N PRO A 158 13.51 4.58 12.66
CA PRO A 158 13.67 3.76 13.86
C PRO A 158 15.06 3.90 14.50
N SER A 159 16.11 4.09 13.69
CA SER A 159 17.48 4.27 14.14
C SER A 159 18.22 5.30 13.26
N PRO A 160 19.28 5.96 13.73
CA PRO A 160 19.99 7.00 13.00
C PRO A 160 20.92 6.40 11.93
N ILE A 161 20.33 5.73 10.94
CA ILE A 161 21.01 5.07 9.82
C ILE A 161 20.54 5.73 8.50
N ALA A 162 21.43 6.44 7.83
CA ALA A 162 21.13 7.12 6.57
C ALA A 162 20.85 6.13 5.42
N TYR A 163 20.09 6.56 4.42
CA TYR A 163 19.92 5.85 3.17
C TYR A 163 20.85 6.45 2.10
N GLY A 164 21.88 5.72 1.72
CA GLY A 164 22.82 6.19 0.69
C GLY A 164 23.39 7.59 1.00
N HIS A 165 23.11 8.56 0.15
CA HIS A 165 23.57 9.97 0.29
C HIS A 165 22.56 10.88 0.99
N TYR A 166 21.45 10.33 1.52
CA TYR A 166 20.45 11.11 2.26
C TYR A 166 21.02 11.59 3.60
N ALA A 167 20.47 12.68 4.12
CA ALA A 167 20.84 13.19 5.44
C ALA A 167 20.57 12.14 6.53
N MET A 168 21.37 12.15 7.57
CA MET A 168 21.18 11.28 8.73
C MET A 168 19.82 11.56 9.37
N PRO A 169 18.93 10.56 9.48
CA PRO A 169 17.66 10.74 10.17
C PRO A 169 17.87 10.83 11.68
N ARG A 170 16.94 11.46 12.37
CA ARG A 170 16.85 11.40 13.82
C ARG A 170 16.06 10.15 14.23
N GLU A 171 16.52 9.46 15.26
CA GLU A 171 15.78 8.36 15.86
C GLU A 171 14.48 8.85 16.51
N LEU A 172 13.39 8.13 16.31
CA LEU A 172 12.10 8.39 16.94
C LEU A 172 12.09 7.93 18.40
N SER A 173 11.55 8.76 19.31
CA SER A 173 11.17 8.29 20.63
C SER A 173 9.91 7.42 20.58
N VAL A 174 9.64 6.63 21.61
CA VAL A 174 8.41 5.81 21.73
C VAL A 174 7.15 6.69 21.69
N GLU A 175 7.19 7.86 22.33
CA GLU A 175 6.07 8.81 22.28
C GLU A 175 5.80 9.33 20.85
N GLU A 176 6.83 9.63 20.09
CA GLU A 176 6.70 10.04 18.69
C GLU A 176 6.17 8.89 17.80
N ILE A 177 6.57 7.65 18.08
CA ILE A 177 6.02 6.46 17.39
C ILE A 177 4.51 6.37 17.63
N HIS A 178 4.03 6.53 18.86
CA HIS A 178 2.60 6.60 19.15
C HIS A 178 1.91 7.79 18.45
N GLY A 179 2.61 8.92 18.32
CA GLY A 179 2.15 10.06 17.52
C GLY A 179 1.94 9.70 16.06
N ILE A 180 2.86 8.95 15.45
CA ILE A 180 2.76 8.47 14.07
C ILE A 180 1.58 7.50 13.90
N VAL A 181 1.37 6.56 14.83
CA VAL A 181 0.19 5.68 14.80
C VAL A 181 -1.12 6.50 14.76
N ASN A 182 -1.20 7.56 15.58
CA ASN A 182 -2.34 8.47 15.56
C ASN A 182 -2.47 9.25 14.23
N GLN A 183 -1.36 9.68 13.62
CA GLN A 183 -1.36 10.34 12.30
C GLN A 183 -1.94 9.42 11.21
N PHE A 184 -1.59 8.14 11.18
CA PHE A 184 -2.19 7.16 10.26
C PHE A 184 -3.69 6.97 10.52
N ARG A 185 -4.11 6.85 11.79
CA ARG A 185 -5.52 6.76 12.17
C ARG A 185 -6.32 7.98 11.68
N ASP A 186 -5.81 9.17 11.94
CA ASP A 186 -6.48 10.42 11.61
C ASP A 186 -6.54 10.65 10.09
N ALA A 187 -5.47 10.29 9.36
CA ALA A 187 -5.44 10.29 7.90
C ALA A 187 -6.44 9.29 7.31
N ALA A 188 -6.60 8.10 7.92
CA ALA A 188 -7.61 7.12 7.52
C ALA A 188 -9.03 7.65 7.70
N GLY A 189 -9.33 8.31 8.82
CA GLY A 189 -10.61 8.98 9.03
C GLY A 189 -10.88 10.05 7.98
N ARG A 190 -9.87 10.85 7.60
CA ARG A 190 -9.96 11.83 6.51
C ARG A 190 -10.15 11.18 5.15
N ALA A 191 -9.50 10.04 4.87
CA ALA A 191 -9.73 9.29 3.65
C ALA A 191 -11.18 8.83 3.51
N VAL A 192 -11.79 8.33 4.60
CA VAL A 192 -13.22 7.99 4.63
C VAL A 192 -14.08 9.24 4.38
N ALA A 193 -13.77 10.36 5.02
CA ALA A 193 -14.49 11.63 4.83
C ALA A 193 -14.37 12.17 3.39
N ALA A 194 -13.23 11.95 2.72
CA ALA A 194 -13.03 12.28 1.31
C ALA A 194 -13.78 11.35 0.35
N GLY A 195 -14.30 10.21 0.84
CA GLY A 195 -15.11 9.26 0.07
C GLY A 195 -14.32 8.11 -0.56
N PHE A 196 -13.05 7.90 -0.19
CA PHE A 196 -12.28 6.70 -0.57
C PHE A 196 -12.98 5.43 -0.06
N GLN A 197 -12.86 4.35 -0.83
CA GLN A 197 -13.56 3.09 -0.59
C GLN A 197 -12.63 1.96 -0.10
N ALA A 198 -11.32 2.17 -0.14
CA ALA A 198 -10.31 1.29 0.42
C ALA A 198 -9.08 2.10 0.83
N ILE A 199 -8.32 1.59 1.80
CA ILE A 199 -7.05 2.17 2.26
C ILE A 199 -5.96 1.14 2.11
N GLU A 200 -4.78 1.60 1.69
CA GLU A 200 -3.56 0.80 1.65
C GLU A 200 -2.52 1.43 2.60
N LEU A 201 -1.90 0.62 3.44
CA LEU A 201 -0.75 1.01 4.27
C LEU A 201 0.53 0.79 3.49
N HIS A 202 1.37 1.81 3.39
CA HIS A 202 2.66 1.70 2.71
C HIS A 202 3.73 1.15 3.67
N ALA A 203 3.96 -0.16 3.64
CA ALA A 203 4.97 -0.87 4.42
C ALA A 203 6.10 -1.43 3.54
N ALA A 204 6.42 -0.75 2.44
CA ALA A 204 7.36 -1.19 1.43
C ALA A 204 8.43 -0.13 1.09
N HIS A 205 9.34 -0.48 0.19
CA HIS A 205 10.26 0.41 -0.53
C HIS A 205 11.22 1.23 0.35
N GLY A 206 11.48 0.78 1.59
CA GLY A 206 12.38 1.48 2.51
C GLY A 206 11.79 2.76 3.10
N TYR A 207 10.45 2.94 3.10
CA TYR A 207 9.76 4.00 3.83
C TYR A 207 9.55 3.62 5.31
N LEU A 208 8.99 4.50 6.11
CA LEU A 208 9.08 4.40 7.57
C LEU A 208 8.64 3.05 8.13
N ILE A 209 7.48 2.52 7.73
CA ILE A 209 7.00 1.24 8.25
C ILE A 209 7.96 0.11 7.88
N SER A 210 8.43 0.06 6.63
CA SER A 210 9.42 -0.95 6.24
C SER A 210 10.78 -0.76 6.92
N GLN A 211 11.15 0.50 7.27
CA GLN A 211 12.36 0.74 8.07
C GLN A 211 12.27 0.12 9.47
N PHE A 212 11.08 0.08 10.08
CA PHE A 212 10.88 -0.61 11.35
C PHE A 212 10.94 -2.13 11.20
N LEU A 213 10.38 -2.68 10.12
CA LEU A 213 10.38 -4.11 9.85
C LEU A 213 11.79 -4.68 9.63
N ASP A 214 12.68 -3.92 9.03
CA ASP A 214 13.96 -4.37 8.49
C ASP A 214 15.10 -4.25 9.49
N PRO A 215 15.84 -5.35 9.77
CA PRO A 215 16.97 -5.31 10.67
C PRO A 215 18.15 -4.44 10.18
N LEU A 216 18.24 -4.13 8.86
CA LEU A 216 19.30 -3.26 8.32
C LEU A 216 19.06 -1.77 8.61
N SER A 217 17.87 -1.40 9.06
CA SER A 217 17.50 -0.01 9.38
C SER A 217 16.94 0.16 10.79
N ASN A 218 16.72 -0.92 11.53
CA ASN A 218 16.17 -0.90 12.87
C ASN A 218 17.11 -1.63 13.85
N GLU A 219 17.92 -0.85 14.55
CA GLU A 219 18.84 -1.31 15.61
C GLU A 219 18.30 -0.98 17.02
N ARG A 220 16.99 -0.72 17.14
CA ARG A 220 16.35 -0.41 18.43
C ARG A 220 16.43 -1.58 19.39
N THR A 221 16.54 -1.26 20.68
CA THR A 221 16.59 -2.23 21.80
C THR A 221 15.35 -2.15 22.69
N ASP A 222 14.37 -1.31 22.35
CA ASP A 222 13.07 -1.22 23.01
C ASP A 222 12.04 -2.13 22.32
N GLU A 223 10.75 -1.98 22.69
CA GLU A 223 9.65 -2.81 22.18
C GLU A 223 9.38 -2.70 20.67
N TYR A 224 10.01 -1.74 19.95
CA TYR A 224 9.89 -1.55 18.50
C TYR A 224 11.09 -2.09 17.71
N GLY A 225 12.00 -2.80 18.34
CA GLY A 225 13.21 -3.36 17.73
C GLY A 225 13.47 -4.82 18.10
N GLY A 226 14.69 -5.28 17.84
CA GLY A 226 15.13 -6.64 18.18
C GLY A 226 14.55 -7.73 17.28
N ASP A 227 13.72 -8.61 17.83
CA ASP A 227 13.13 -9.70 17.09
C ASP A 227 12.02 -9.26 16.12
N LEU A 228 11.48 -10.21 15.34
CA LEU A 228 10.44 -9.92 14.36
C LEU A 228 9.18 -9.33 15.02
N ALA A 229 8.83 -9.78 16.23
CA ALA A 229 7.65 -9.29 16.94
C ALA A 229 7.79 -7.80 17.32
N GLY A 230 8.96 -7.40 17.79
CA GLY A 230 9.25 -5.99 18.08
C GLY A 230 9.27 -5.16 16.79
N ARG A 231 9.96 -5.62 15.75
CA ARG A 231 10.08 -4.88 14.48
C ARG A 231 8.75 -4.70 13.74
N MET A 232 7.80 -5.65 13.83
CA MET A 232 6.48 -5.52 13.19
C MET A 232 5.46 -4.73 14.03
N ARG A 233 5.76 -4.40 15.28
CA ARG A 233 4.83 -3.76 16.22
C ARG A 233 4.22 -2.49 15.65
N LEU A 234 5.01 -1.59 15.10
CA LEU A 234 4.50 -0.34 14.50
C LEU A 234 3.44 -0.62 13.43
N LEU A 235 3.70 -1.56 12.53
CA LEU A 235 2.74 -1.89 11.44
C LEU A 235 1.44 -2.46 11.99
N VAL A 236 1.52 -3.33 12.99
CA VAL A 236 0.33 -3.92 13.65
C VAL A 236 -0.48 -2.83 14.35
N GLU A 237 0.15 -1.97 15.13
CA GLU A 237 -0.52 -0.86 15.82
C GLU A 237 -1.17 0.12 14.85
N ILE A 238 -0.51 0.42 13.70
CA ILE A 238 -1.11 1.23 12.63
C ILE A 238 -2.33 0.52 12.03
N ALA A 239 -2.23 -0.78 11.74
CA ALA A 239 -3.36 -1.54 11.19
C ALA A 239 -4.57 -1.52 12.12
N ASP A 240 -4.37 -1.75 13.41
CA ASP A 240 -5.42 -1.70 14.43
C ASP A 240 -6.01 -0.29 14.57
N ALA A 241 -5.17 0.73 14.61
CA ALA A 241 -5.59 2.12 14.73
C ALA A 241 -6.42 2.56 13.49
N VAL A 242 -6.00 2.21 12.29
CA VAL A 242 -6.75 2.47 11.05
C VAL A 242 -8.05 1.68 11.04
N ARG A 243 -8.01 0.39 11.38
CA ARG A 243 -9.21 -0.45 11.44
C ARG A 243 -10.26 0.10 12.40
N SER A 244 -9.85 0.75 13.49
CA SER A 244 -10.75 1.29 14.50
C SER A 244 -11.60 2.49 14.03
N VAL A 245 -11.22 3.15 12.92
CA VAL A 245 -11.88 4.37 12.43
C VAL A 245 -12.49 4.26 11.05
N ILE A 246 -12.23 3.18 10.31
CA ILE A 246 -12.82 2.94 9.00
C ILE A 246 -14.01 1.99 9.11
N PRO A 247 -15.00 2.06 8.19
CA PRO A 247 -16.16 1.16 8.19
C PRO A 247 -15.75 -0.32 8.20
N GLU A 248 -16.53 -1.17 8.86
CA GLU A 248 -16.26 -2.61 8.98
C GLU A 248 -16.18 -3.29 7.61
N ASP A 249 -17.02 -2.86 6.67
CA ASP A 249 -17.09 -3.38 5.30
C ASP A 249 -16.05 -2.77 4.33
N MET A 250 -15.27 -1.78 4.79
CA MET A 250 -14.20 -1.16 4.00
C MET A 250 -12.93 -2.00 4.02
N PRO A 251 -12.35 -2.38 2.85
CA PRO A 251 -11.10 -3.11 2.79
C PRO A 251 -9.90 -2.29 3.30
N LEU A 252 -9.01 -2.98 4.03
CA LEU A 252 -7.68 -2.50 4.40
C LEU A 252 -6.63 -3.35 3.70
N LEU A 253 -5.77 -2.71 2.92
CA LEU A 253 -4.68 -3.32 2.19
C LEU A 253 -3.36 -2.92 2.84
N THR A 254 -2.32 -3.72 2.61
CA THR A 254 -0.95 -3.37 2.99
C THR A 254 -0.02 -3.69 1.83
N ARG A 255 0.77 -2.70 1.40
CA ARG A 255 1.86 -2.91 0.46
C ARG A 255 3.14 -3.21 1.21
N ILE A 256 3.80 -4.32 0.84
CA ILE A 256 5.03 -4.79 1.48
C ILE A 256 6.10 -5.12 0.43
N SER A 257 7.36 -4.82 0.70
CA SER A 257 8.49 -5.39 -0.04
C SER A 257 8.73 -6.80 0.45
N ALA A 258 8.60 -7.81 -0.43
CA ALA A 258 8.74 -9.22 -0.03
C ALA A 258 10.19 -9.58 0.33
N THR A 259 11.16 -8.86 -0.21
CA THR A 259 12.58 -9.02 0.06
C THR A 259 13.35 -7.75 -0.30
N ASP A 260 14.47 -7.52 0.38
CA ASP A 260 15.39 -6.41 0.09
C ASP A 260 16.46 -6.75 -0.92
N TRP A 261 16.62 -8.02 -1.25
CA TRP A 261 17.74 -8.53 -2.05
C TRP A 261 19.12 -8.29 -1.40
N ALA A 262 19.15 -8.09 -0.08
CA ALA A 262 20.33 -7.84 0.72
C ALA A 262 20.48 -8.88 1.82
N ALA A 263 21.71 -9.37 2.01
CA ALA A 263 22.00 -10.33 3.06
C ALA A 263 21.78 -9.71 4.46
N GLY A 264 21.08 -10.44 5.33
CA GLY A 264 20.75 -9.98 6.68
C GLY A 264 19.61 -8.98 6.77
N GLY A 265 18.99 -8.63 5.64
CA GLY A 265 17.81 -7.76 5.57
C GLY A 265 16.49 -8.51 5.63
N TRP A 266 15.47 -7.88 5.08
CA TRP A 266 14.12 -8.43 4.99
C TRP A 266 14.02 -9.52 3.93
N ASP A 267 13.33 -10.61 4.23
CA ASP A 267 13.16 -11.76 3.37
C ASP A 267 11.72 -12.26 3.29
N LEU A 268 11.50 -13.25 2.41
CA LEU A 268 10.18 -13.81 2.15
C LEU A 268 9.58 -14.51 3.36
N ASP A 269 10.40 -15.17 4.20
CA ASP A 269 9.90 -15.89 5.37
C ASP A 269 9.33 -14.91 6.39
N GLN A 270 10.01 -13.79 6.65
CA GLN A 270 9.52 -12.70 7.49
C GLN A 270 8.25 -12.07 6.91
N THR A 271 8.20 -11.87 5.58
CA THR A 271 7.00 -11.37 4.88
C THR A 271 5.79 -12.29 5.11
N ILE A 272 5.97 -13.61 5.02
CA ILE A 272 4.90 -14.59 5.24
C ILE A 272 4.39 -14.52 6.68
N GLU A 273 5.30 -14.46 7.67
CA GLU A 273 4.90 -14.39 9.07
C GLU A 273 4.15 -13.09 9.40
N VAL A 274 4.64 -11.94 8.95
CA VAL A 274 3.96 -10.65 9.14
C VAL A 274 2.59 -10.64 8.43
N SER A 275 2.48 -11.23 7.23
CA SER A 275 1.21 -11.30 6.52
C SER A 275 0.15 -12.13 7.26
N LYS A 276 0.56 -13.19 7.96
CA LYS A 276 -0.35 -13.99 8.81
C LYS A 276 -0.87 -13.16 9.99
N VAL A 277 0.02 -12.41 10.66
CA VAL A 277 -0.36 -11.54 11.77
C VAL A 277 -1.30 -10.43 11.29
N LEU A 278 -0.96 -9.75 10.20
CA LEU A 278 -1.79 -8.67 9.64
C LEU A 278 -3.20 -9.14 9.26
N LYS A 279 -3.36 -10.38 8.78
CA LYS A 279 -4.67 -10.98 8.51
C LYS A 279 -5.51 -11.06 9.78
N GLU A 280 -4.93 -11.40 10.93
CA GLU A 280 -5.62 -11.45 12.22
C GLU A 280 -6.00 -10.04 12.71
N HIS A 281 -5.23 -9.02 12.30
CA HIS A 281 -5.47 -7.60 12.58
C HIS A 281 -6.32 -6.89 11.51
N GLY A 282 -7.01 -7.65 10.65
CA GLY A 282 -8.04 -7.13 9.75
C GLY A 282 -7.52 -6.54 8.44
N VAL A 283 -6.30 -6.86 8.02
CA VAL A 283 -5.82 -6.62 6.66
C VAL A 283 -6.38 -7.67 5.71
N ASP A 284 -6.95 -7.23 4.60
CA ASP A 284 -7.73 -8.06 3.68
C ASP A 284 -6.93 -8.50 2.45
N LEU A 285 -5.88 -7.73 2.08
CA LEU A 285 -5.07 -8.00 0.90
C LEU A 285 -3.65 -7.47 1.08
N MET A 286 -2.68 -8.27 0.64
CA MET A 286 -1.28 -7.86 0.53
C MET A 286 -0.97 -7.47 -0.91
N ASP A 287 -0.53 -6.22 -1.13
CA ASP A 287 0.11 -5.76 -2.37
C ASP A 287 1.62 -6.02 -2.26
N VAL A 288 2.11 -6.94 -3.06
CA VAL A 288 3.49 -7.43 -2.93
C VAL A 288 4.40 -6.75 -3.94
N SER A 289 5.38 -6.02 -3.43
CA SER A 289 6.47 -5.39 -4.16
C SER A 289 7.82 -5.96 -3.71
N THR A 290 8.93 -5.29 -3.99
CA THR A 290 10.27 -5.74 -3.60
C THR A 290 11.28 -4.59 -3.56
N GLY A 291 12.31 -4.72 -2.71
CA GLY A 291 13.44 -3.81 -2.64
C GLY A 291 13.14 -2.42 -2.06
N GLY A 292 14.09 -1.51 -2.21
CA GLY A 292 13.99 -0.10 -1.81
C GLY A 292 14.57 0.23 -0.43
N MET A 293 14.99 -0.76 0.36
CA MET A 293 15.53 -0.57 1.70
C MET A 293 16.99 -0.11 1.69
N VAL A 294 17.80 -0.69 0.83
CA VAL A 294 19.22 -0.36 0.68
C VAL A 294 19.52 0.12 -0.75
N PRO A 295 20.48 1.04 -0.92
CA PRO A 295 20.89 1.46 -2.26
C PRO A 295 21.74 0.35 -2.92
N ASN A 296 21.81 0.38 -4.25
CA ASN A 296 22.75 -0.43 -5.05
C ASN A 296 22.54 -1.97 -4.95
N VAL A 297 21.32 -2.44 -4.76
CA VAL A 297 20.98 -3.85 -4.94
C VAL A 297 20.47 -4.12 -6.36
N THR A 298 20.80 -5.31 -6.87
CA THR A 298 20.26 -5.78 -8.14
C THR A 298 19.02 -6.64 -7.85
N VAL A 299 17.90 -6.29 -8.45
CA VAL A 299 16.60 -7.01 -8.36
C VAL A 299 16.51 -8.00 -9.50
#